data_26b5157f692d37a324a9f8338d1e6e5d
#
_entry.id   26b5157f692d37a324a9f8338d1e6e5d
#
_cell.length_a   1.000
_cell.length_b   1.000
_cell.length_c   1.000
_cell.angle_alpha   90.00
_cell.angle_beta   90.00
_cell.angle_gamma   90.00
#
_symmetry.space_group_name_H-M   'P 1'
#
loop_
_entity.id
_entity.type
_entity.pdbx_description
1 polymer ?
#
loop_
_entity_poly.entity_id
_entity_poly.type
_entity_poly.pdbx_seq_one_letter_code
_entity_poly.pdbx_strand_id
1 'polypeptide(L)'
;LREAPADQPSPDATLAPELPELEQPEVLELERPEAPENRLARLRRRLAGSNSPLSRGLLLLITRDRIDEDTWEEFEETLITSDLGIAPTTELVESLRGKLRVEGVSEPGEARAILRSELVKLVDPTMDRSLHANRTDQPAVVMVVGVNGTGKTTTVGKLARVLVAEDKDVLLGAADTFRAAAADQLETWGSRVGVPTVRGAEGADPASVAFEAVKAGIEQEVDVVLIDTAGRLHTKVGLMDELGKVKRVIERQVPVGEVLLVLDATTGQNGLTQARIFAEVVDVTGIVLTKLDGSAKGGIVVQVQRELGVPVKLVGLGEGADDLAPFDAEVFVDALLEQAA
;
A
#
# COMPACT_ATOMS: atom_id res chain seq x y z
N LEU A 1 -3.20 -82.27 61.30
CA LEU A 1 -4.05 -81.12 61.45
C LEU A 1 -3.20 -79.94 61.87
N ARG A 2 -2.75 -79.08 60.91
CA ARG A 2 -2.30 -77.74 61.17
C ARG A 2 -2.51 -76.95 59.89
N GLU A 3 -3.35 -75.96 60.01
CA GLU A 3 -3.63 -74.93 58.96
C GLU A 3 -2.38 -74.09 58.61
N ALA A 4 -2.20 -73.81 57.35
CA ALA A 4 -1.22 -72.87 56.85
C ALA A 4 -1.80 -71.44 56.93
N PRO A 5 -0.99 -70.42 57.27
CA PRO A 5 -1.43 -69.03 57.29
C PRO A 5 -1.40 -68.38 55.89
N ALA A 6 -2.35 -67.49 55.72
CA ALA A 6 -2.65 -66.74 54.51
C ALA A 6 -1.51 -65.87 54.05
N ASP A 7 -1.44 -65.74 52.71
CA ASP A 7 -0.61 -64.91 51.91
C ASP A 7 -0.94 -63.43 52.18
N GLN A 8 0.08 -62.60 52.44
CA GLN A 8 -0.02 -61.12 52.55
C GLN A 8 0.29 -60.47 51.21
N PRO A 9 -0.46 -59.50 50.78
CA PRO A 9 -0.14 -58.82 49.53
C PRO A 9 1.08 -57.84 49.70
N SER A 10 1.99 -57.84 48.70
CA SER A 10 3.13 -56.96 48.59
C SER A 10 2.74 -55.51 48.44
N PRO A 11 3.54 -54.60 49.01
CA PRO A 11 3.22 -53.18 48.94
C PRO A 11 3.54 -52.55 47.55
N ASP A 12 2.58 -51.77 47.10
CA ASP A 12 2.58 -50.67 46.18
C ASP A 12 3.86 -50.43 45.33
N ALA A 13 3.69 -50.67 44.04
CA ALA A 13 4.54 -50.02 42.99
C ALA A 13 4.17 -48.57 42.92
N THR A 14 5.02 -47.72 43.49
CA THR A 14 4.95 -46.25 43.34
C THR A 14 5.10 -45.92 41.86
N LEU A 15 4.01 -45.52 41.22
CA LEU A 15 4.01 -44.91 39.89
C LEU A 15 4.87 -43.64 39.94
N ALA A 16 5.97 -43.61 39.22
CA ALA A 16 6.75 -42.41 39.00
C ALA A 16 5.86 -41.34 38.28
N PRO A 17 5.90 -40.07 38.68
CA PRO A 17 5.15 -39.05 37.97
C PRO A 17 5.61 -39.00 36.51
N GLU A 18 4.69 -39.14 35.57
CA GLU A 18 4.93 -38.82 34.14
C GLU A 18 5.34 -37.36 34.07
N LEU A 19 6.56 -37.12 33.59
CA LEU A 19 7.03 -35.80 33.25
C LEU A 19 6.13 -35.27 32.13
N PRO A 20 5.62 -34.01 32.21
CA PRO A 20 4.86 -33.44 31.14
C PRO A 20 5.70 -33.48 29.88
N GLU A 21 5.13 -34.03 28.82
CA GLU A 21 5.69 -33.97 27.46
C GLU A 21 5.97 -32.47 27.14
N LEU A 22 7.24 -32.14 26.96
CA LEU A 22 7.61 -30.80 26.50
C LEU A 22 6.97 -30.63 25.13
N GLU A 23 5.95 -29.76 25.07
CA GLU A 23 5.39 -29.31 23.79
C GLU A 23 6.57 -28.86 22.91
N GLN A 24 6.77 -29.56 21.80
CA GLN A 24 7.75 -29.16 20.82
C GLN A 24 7.36 -27.77 20.33
N PRO A 25 8.31 -26.82 20.27
CA PRO A 25 7.99 -25.49 19.76
C PRO A 25 7.36 -25.65 18.37
N GLU A 26 6.15 -25.11 18.19
CA GLU A 26 5.49 -25.01 16.89
C GLU A 26 6.48 -24.36 15.93
N VAL A 27 6.99 -25.10 14.98
CA VAL A 27 7.79 -24.54 13.89
C VAL A 27 6.83 -23.71 13.07
N LEU A 28 6.84 -22.40 13.27
CA LEU A 28 6.08 -21.47 12.44
C LEU A 28 6.56 -21.66 10.98
N GLU A 29 5.73 -22.32 10.18
CA GLU A 29 5.98 -22.39 8.74
C GLU A 29 5.89 -20.96 8.17
N LEU A 30 6.99 -20.49 7.62
CA LEU A 30 7.03 -19.17 6.98
C LEU A 30 6.12 -19.16 5.75
N GLU A 31 5.28 -18.14 5.66
CA GLU A 31 4.44 -17.92 4.49
C GLU A 31 5.31 -17.54 3.30
N ARG A 32 4.98 -18.08 2.12
CA ARG A 32 5.61 -17.68 0.86
C ARG A 32 4.76 -16.59 0.19
N PRO A 33 5.26 -15.36 0.10
CA PRO A 33 4.54 -14.28 -0.57
C PRO A 33 4.37 -14.55 -2.07
N GLU A 34 3.30 -13.97 -2.64
CA GLU A 34 3.00 -14.08 -4.07
C GLU A 34 4.06 -13.36 -4.92
N ALA A 35 4.47 -13.97 -6.03
CA ALA A 35 5.44 -13.39 -6.97
C ALA A 35 4.95 -12.06 -7.57
N PRO A 36 5.86 -11.12 -7.90
CA PRO A 36 5.52 -9.78 -8.39
C PRO A 36 4.60 -9.77 -9.63
N GLU A 37 4.81 -10.68 -10.56
CA GLU A 37 4.04 -10.77 -11.82
C GLU A 37 2.55 -11.04 -11.58
N ASN A 38 2.22 -11.84 -10.58
CA ASN A 38 0.84 -12.15 -10.22
C ASN A 38 0.12 -10.95 -9.62
N ARG A 39 0.84 -10.00 -9.02
CA ARG A 39 0.28 -8.80 -8.39
C ARG A 39 -0.30 -7.83 -9.42
N LEU A 40 0.34 -7.65 -10.59
CA LEU A 40 -0.22 -6.86 -11.70
C LEU A 40 -1.47 -7.51 -12.29
N ALA A 41 -1.49 -8.83 -12.47
CA ALA A 41 -2.68 -9.56 -12.90
C ALA A 41 -3.82 -9.43 -11.88
N ARG A 42 -3.49 -9.36 -10.59
CA ARG A 42 -4.45 -9.10 -9.52
C ARG A 42 -5.00 -7.67 -9.57
N LEU A 43 -4.13 -6.67 -9.81
CA LEU A 43 -4.53 -5.28 -10.02
C LEU A 43 -5.61 -5.19 -11.11
N ARG A 44 -5.33 -5.71 -12.30
CA ARG A 44 -6.28 -5.74 -13.42
C ARG A 44 -7.61 -6.39 -13.03
N ARG A 45 -7.57 -7.59 -12.44
CA ARG A 45 -8.77 -8.34 -12.06
C ARG A 45 -9.62 -7.63 -11.00
N ARG A 46 -9.00 -7.02 -9.99
CA ARG A 46 -9.70 -6.32 -8.92
C ARG A 46 -10.33 -5.02 -9.41
N LEU A 47 -9.62 -4.27 -10.23
CA LEU A 47 -10.15 -3.04 -10.82
C LEU A 47 -11.27 -3.36 -11.84
N ALA A 48 -11.10 -4.37 -12.69
CA ALA A 48 -12.14 -4.79 -13.64
C ALA A 48 -13.45 -5.25 -12.98
N GLY A 49 -13.44 -5.65 -11.72
CA GLY A 49 -14.64 -6.02 -10.95
C GLY A 49 -15.34 -4.87 -10.22
N SER A 50 -14.79 -3.64 -10.24
CA SER A 50 -15.35 -2.52 -9.46
C SER A 50 -16.33 -1.70 -10.31
N ASN A 51 -17.60 -1.52 -9.83
CA ASN A 51 -18.60 -0.68 -10.49
C ASN A 51 -18.30 0.82 -10.31
N SER A 52 -17.24 1.33 -10.94
CA SER A 52 -16.82 2.72 -10.82
C SER A 52 -17.75 3.66 -11.63
N PRO A 53 -18.17 4.83 -11.08
CA PRO A 53 -18.83 5.88 -11.85
C PRO A 53 -17.97 6.34 -13.03
N LEU A 54 -16.64 6.37 -12.88
CA LEU A 54 -15.72 6.70 -13.95
C LEU A 54 -15.89 5.76 -15.14
N SER A 55 -15.90 4.44 -14.91
CA SER A 55 -16.11 3.44 -15.97
C SER A 55 -17.47 3.60 -16.64
N ARG A 56 -18.52 3.92 -15.89
CA ARG A 56 -19.87 4.18 -16.46
C ARG A 56 -19.89 5.43 -17.34
N GLY A 57 -19.25 6.53 -16.92
CA GLY A 57 -19.14 7.73 -17.75
C GLY A 57 -18.39 7.48 -19.05
N LEU A 58 -17.30 6.71 -18.98
CA LEU A 58 -16.53 6.31 -20.16
C LEU A 58 -17.38 5.45 -21.12
N LEU A 59 -18.26 4.58 -20.59
CA LEU A 59 -19.18 3.78 -21.37
C LEU A 59 -20.16 4.64 -22.17
N LEU A 60 -20.69 5.72 -21.59
CA LEU A 60 -21.63 6.62 -22.26
C LEU A 60 -21.05 7.18 -23.58
N LEU A 61 -19.78 7.58 -23.59
CA LEU A 61 -19.13 8.08 -24.80
C LEU A 61 -18.93 7.02 -25.89
N ILE A 62 -18.72 5.75 -25.50
CA ILE A 62 -18.39 4.68 -26.44
C ILE A 62 -19.66 4.06 -27.04
N THR A 63 -20.80 4.09 -26.34
CA THR A 63 -22.02 3.38 -26.73
C THR A 63 -23.06 4.22 -27.43
N ARG A 64 -22.94 5.55 -27.43
CA ARG A 64 -23.90 6.44 -28.10
C ARG A 64 -23.56 6.65 -29.57
N ASP A 65 -24.53 6.47 -30.46
CA ASP A 65 -24.39 6.71 -31.90
C ASP A 65 -24.12 8.17 -32.26
N ARG A 66 -24.50 9.09 -31.38
CA ARG A 66 -24.21 10.52 -31.50
C ARG A 66 -23.84 11.12 -30.14
N ILE A 67 -22.77 11.86 -30.10
CA ILE A 67 -22.32 12.57 -28.94
C ILE A 67 -22.76 14.03 -29.11
N ASP A 68 -23.88 14.39 -28.46
CA ASP A 68 -24.41 15.74 -28.38
C ASP A 68 -23.86 16.49 -27.14
N GLU A 69 -24.29 17.74 -26.97
CA GLU A 69 -23.80 18.56 -25.84
C GLU A 69 -24.28 18.00 -24.49
N ASP A 70 -25.50 17.49 -24.41
CA ASP A 70 -26.03 16.88 -23.19
C ASP A 70 -25.21 15.66 -22.78
N THR A 71 -24.71 14.87 -23.74
CA THR A 71 -23.81 13.72 -23.50
C THR A 71 -22.48 14.19 -22.92
N TRP A 72 -21.94 15.30 -23.43
CA TRP A 72 -20.68 15.86 -22.89
C TRP A 72 -20.85 16.39 -21.47
N GLU A 73 -21.96 17.07 -21.16
CA GLU A 73 -22.27 17.56 -19.81
C GLU A 73 -22.40 16.38 -18.82
N GLU A 74 -23.14 15.34 -19.19
CA GLU A 74 -23.29 14.12 -18.37
C GLU A 74 -21.94 13.42 -18.13
N PHE A 75 -21.08 13.37 -19.15
CA PHE A 75 -19.75 12.82 -19.04
C PHE A 75 -18.86 13.64 -18.10
N GLU A 76 -18.84 14.96 -18.26
CA GLU A 76 -18.07 15.86 -17.41
C GLU A 76 -18.50 15.77 -15.94
N GLU A 77 -19.81 15.75 -15.65
CA GLU A 77 -20.36 15.56 -14.31
C GLU A 77 -19.90 14.23 -13.70
N THR A 78 -19.94 13.16 -14.51
CA THR A 78 -19.50 11.84 -14.07
C THR A 78 -18.00 11.82 -13.72
N LEU A 79 -17.15 12.48 -14.51
CA LEU A 79 -15.71 12.58 -14.25
C LEU A 79 -15.43 13.35 -12.94
N ILE A 80 -16.13 14.46 -12.72
CA ILE A 80 -15.99 15.27 -11.49
C ILE A 80 -16.42 14.46 -10.27
N THR A 81 -17.55 13.76 -10.35
CA THR A 81 -18.05 12.93 -9.24
C THR A 81 -17.19 11.71 -8.94
N SER A 82 -16.35 11.28 -9.87
CA SER A 82 -15.36 10.21 -9.69
C SER A 82 -14.03 10.66 -9.07
N ASP A 83 -13.97 11.88 -8.52
CA ASP A 83 -12.78 12.51 -7.93
C ASP A 83 -11.60 12.69 -8.93
N LEU A 84 -11.90 12.84 -10.23
CA LEU A 84 -10.86 13.19 -11.22
C LEU A 84 -10.33 14.62 -11.00
N GLY A 85 -11.19 15.50 -10.51
CA GLY A 85 -10.91 16.92 -10.33
C GLY A 85 -11.30 17.76 -11.53
N ILE A 86 -11.58 19.06 -11.31
CA ILE A 86 -12.11 19.96 -12.35
C ILE A 86 -11.11 20.16 -13.49
N ALA A 87 -9.88 20.54 -13.20
CA ALA A 87 -8.88 20.82 -14.24
C ALA A 87 -8.55 19.62 -15.13
N PRO A 88 -8.27 18.41 -14.58
CA PRO A 88 -8.07 17.22 -15.40
C PRO A 88 -9.31 16.82 -16.21
N THR A 89 -10.52 17.02 -15.67
CA THR A 89 -11.78 16.77 -16.39
C THR A 89 -11.90 17.67 -17.61
N THR A 90 -11.73 18.99 -17.44
CA THR A 90 -11.81 19.95 -18.55
C THR A 90 -10.78 19.64 -19.63
N GLU A 91 -9.52 19.36 -19.25
CA GLU A 91 -8.45 18.98 -20.18
C GLU A 91 -8.81 17.72 -21.00
N LEU A 92 -9.32 16.68 -20.32
CA LEU A 92 -9.72 15.44 -20.97
C LEU A 92 -10.89 15.67 -21.95
N VAL A 93 -11.93 16.38 -21.53
CA VAL A 93 -13.12 16.68 -22.36
C VAL A 93 -12.73 17.48 -23.59
N GLU A 94 -11.94 18.56 -23.43
CA GLU A 94 -11.50 19.39 -24.56
C GLU A 94 -10.63 18.58 -25.55
N SER A 95 -9.69 17.78 -25.04
CA SER A 95 -8.85 16.92 -25.89
C SER A 95 -9.66 15.90 -26.69
N LEU A 96 -10.62 15.23 -26.02
CA LEU A 96 -11.50 14.24 -26.66
C LEU A 96 -12.40 14.89 -27.71
N ARG A 97 -13.05 16.03 -27.39
CA ARG A 97 -13.87 16.77 -28.34
C ARG A 97 -13.06 17.19 -29.58
N GLY A 98 -11.83 17.66 -29.38
CA GLY A 98 -10.92 18.02 -30.47
C GLY A 98 -10.60 16.85 -31.39
N LYS A 99 -10.20 15.73 -30.83
CA LYS A 99 -9.79 14.54 -31.59
C LYS A 99 -10.96 13.85 -32.30
N LEU A 100 -12.07 13.61 -31.60
CA LEU A 100 -13.25 12.99 -32.20
C LEU A 100 -13.82 13.81 -33.36
N ARG A 101 -13.69 15.16 -33.32
CA ARG A 101 -14.09 16.03 -34.41
C ARG A 101 -13.15 15.93 -35.62
N VAL A 102 -11.82 15.92 -35.36
CA VAL A 102 -10.79 15.93 -36.41
C VAL A 102 -10.71 14.58 -37.13
N GLU A 103 -10.76 13.50 -36.38
CA GLU A 103 -10.59 12.14 -36.93
C GLU A 103 -11.89 11.60 -37.56
N GLY A 104 -13.04 12.29 -37.37
CA GLY A 104 -14.32 11.89 -37.98
C GLY A 104 -14.76 10.49 -37.57
N VAL A 105 -14.50 10.13 -36.31
CA VAL A 105 -14.68 8.78 -35.75
C VAL A 105 -16.09 8.28 -35.97
N SER A 106 -16.22 7.18 -36.68
CA SER A 106 -17.50 6.54 -36.99
C SER A 106 -17.68 5.20 -36.27
N GLU A 107 -16.59 4.60 -35.78
CA GLU A 107 -16.63 3.29 -35.12
C GLU A 107 -16.34 3.37 -33.63
N PRO A 108 -17.10 2.64 -32.79
CA PRO A 108 -16.91 2.62 -31.34
C PRO A 108 -15.49 2.21 -30.90
N GLY A 109 -14.83 1.33 -31.69
CA GLY A 109 -13.47 0.88 -31.42
C GLY A 109 -12.42 2.00 -31.52
N GLU A 110 -12.57 2.91 -32.48
CA GLU A 110 -11.68 4.07 -32.66
C GLU A 110 -11.87 5.08 -31.52
N ALA A 111 -13.12 5.37 -31.16
CA ALA A 111 -13.43 6.25 -30.02
C ALA A 111 -12.81 5.72 -28.71
N ARG A 112 -12.88 4.41 -28.49
CA ARG A 112 -12.26 3.74 -27.34
C ARG A 112 -10.74 3.85 -27.35
N ALA A 113 -10.09 3.70 -28.50
CA ALA A 113 -8.64 3.82 -28.62
C ALA A 113 -8.15 5.25 -28.31
N ILE A 114 -8.88 6.26 -28.80
CA ILE A 114 -8.61 7.68 -28.50
C ILE A 114 -8.78 7.94 -27.02
N LEU A 115 -9.88 7.50 -26.42
CA LEU A 115 -10.16 7.65 -25.01
C LEU A 115 -9.07 7.00 -24.13
N ARG A 116 -8.66 5.75 -24.48
CA ARG A 116 -7.55 5.07 -23.81
C ARG A 116 -6.28 5.91 -23.85
N SER A 117 -5.91 6.41 -25.03
CA SER A 117 -4.71 7.21 -25.22
C SER A 117 -4.72 8.47 -24.35
N GLU A 118 -5.86 9.17 -24.28
CA GLU A 118 -5.98 10.39 -23.48
C GLU A 118 -5.98 10.11 -21.98
N LEU A 119 -6.61 9.02 -21.53
CA LEU A 119 -6.58 8.60 -20.13
C LEU A 119 -5.16 8.19 -19.69
N VAL A 120 -4.42 7.44 -20.53
CA VAL A 120 -3.03 7.07 -20.22
C VAL A 120 -2.16 8.32 -20.08
N LYS A 121 -2.30 9.31 -20.97
CA LYS A 121 -1.59 10.59 -20.85
C LYS A 121 -1.96 11.34 -19.58
N LEU A 122 -3.24 11.32 -19.21
CA LEU A 122 -3.74 11.98 -18.01
C LEU A 122 -3.14 11.38 -16.72
N VAL A 123 -2.94 10.07 -16.70
CA VAL A 123 -2.28 9.34 -15.59
C VAL A 123 -0.77 9.56 -15.62
N ASP A 124 -0.20 10.05 -16.72
CA ASP A 124 1.21 10.29 -16.95
C ASP A 124 2.09 9.03 -16.78
N PRO A 125 2.27 8.24 -17.85
CA PRO A 125 3.11 7.04 -17.80
C PRO A 125 4.61 7.34 -17.69
N THR A 126 5.03 8.61 -17.84
CA THR A 126 6.44 9.01 -17.79
C THR A 126 6.98 9.22 -16.38
N MET A 127 6.10 9.31 -15.39
CA MET A 127 6.50 9.42 -13.99
C MET A 127 7.27 8.17 -13.53
N ASP A 128 8.38 8.37 -12.82
CA ASP A 128 9.17 7.27 -12.25
C ASP A 128 8.42 6.61 -11.06
N ARG A 129 7.89 5.43 -11.31
CA ARG A 129 7.17 4.60 -10.34
C ARG A 129 8.04 3.52 -9.71
N SER A 130 9.33 3.49 -10.04
CA SER A 130 10.26 2.54 -9.42
C SER A 130 10.33 2.78 -7.91
N LEU A 131 10.37 1.69 -7.14
CA LEU A 131 10.58 1.77 -5.70
C LEU A 131 12.08 1.83 -5.42
N HIS A 132 12.54 2.87 -4.75
CA HIS A 132 13.95 3.01 -4.37
C HIS A 132 14.27 2.15 -3.14
N ALA A 133 14.17 0.85 -3.32
CA ALA A 133 14.34 -0.19 -2.30
C ALA A 133 15.46 -1.19 -2.69
N ASN A 134 16.53 -0.71 -3.28
CA ASN A 134 17.71 -1.52 -3.62
C ASN A 134 18.91 -1.06 -2.81
N ARG A 135 19.56 -2.04 -2.18
CA ARG A 135 20.83 -1.81 -1.49
C ARG A 135 21.90 -1.34 -2.48
N THR A 136 22.70 -0.40 -2.05
CA THR A 136 23.97 -0.04 -2.67
C THR A 136 25.11 -0.41 -1.70
N ASP A 137 25.83 0.54 -1.17
CA ASP A 137 26.82 0.30 -0.09
C ASP A 137 26.14 0.15 1.28
N GLN A 138 24.95 0.75 1.43
CA GLN A 138 24.12 0.75 2.63
C GLN A 138 22.70 0.25 2.31
N PRO A 139 21.91 -0.20 3.30
CA PRO A 139 20.53 -0.57 3.08
C PRO A 139 19.72 0.61 2.54
N ALA A 140 18.77 0.35 1.66
CA ALA A 140 17.78 1.34 1.28
C ALA A 140 16.83 1.58 2.48
N VAL A 141 16.55 2.85 2.79
CA VAL A 141 15.60 3.20 3.84
C VAL A 141 14.32 3.74 3.22
N VAL A 142 13.20 3.08 3.53
CA VAL A 142 11.85 3.47 3.12
C VAL A 142 11.07 3.91 4.34
N MET A 143 10.66 5.17 4.37
CA MET A 143 9.84 5.73 5.45
C MET A 143 8.37 5.78 5.00
N VAL A 144 7.46 5.21 5.78
CA VAL A 144 6.02 5.17 5.45
C VAL A 144 5.26 6.13 6.34
N VAL A 145 4.61 7.12 5.74
CA VAL A 145 3.92 8.23 6.41
C VAL A 145 2.45 8.31 5.99
N GLY A 146 1.65 9.06 6.75
CA GLY A 146 0.23 9.28 6.46
C GLY A 146 -0.61 9.36 7.74
N VAL A 147 -1.89 9.69 7.63
CA VAL A 147 -2.78 9.82 8.79
C VAL A 147 -3.19 8.46 9.37
N ASN A 148 -3.76 8.47 10.58
CA ASN A 148 -4.31 7.26 11.18
C ASN A 148 -5.50 6.73 10.36
N GLY A 149 -5.58 5.39 10.22
CA GLY A 149 -6.65 4.72 9.50
C GLY A 149 -6.43 4.57 8.00
N THR A 150 -5.38 5.17 7.40
CA THR A 150 -5.07 5.00 5.97
C THR A 150 -4.42 3.65 5.64
N GLY A 151 -4.04 2.85 6.65
CA GLY A 151 -3.45 1.53 6.43
C GLY A 151 -1.92 1.51 6.38
N LYS A 152 -1.20 2.46 7.02
CA LYS A 152 0.28 2.50 7.04
C LYS A 152 0.91 1.19 7.50
N THR A 153 0.62 0.75 8.73
CA THR A 153 1.19 -0.48 9.30
C THR A 153 0.89 -1.70 8.42
N THR A 154 -0.34 -1.79 7.89
CA THR A 154 -0.71 -2.84 6.92
C THR A 154 0.08 -2.72 5.61
N THR A 155 0.30 -1.51 5.13
CA THR A 155 1.10 -1.25 3.92
C THR A 155 2.55 -1.66 4.15
N VAL A 156 3.16 -1.33 5.29
CA VAL A 156 4.52 -1.75 5.63
C VAL A 156 4.63 -3.27 5.65
N GLY A 157 3.68 -3.96 6.30
CA GLY A 157 3.65 -5.42 6.33
C GLY A 157 3.50 -6.06 4.94
N LYS A 158 2.59 -5.52 4.10
CA LYS A 158 2.41 -5.99 2.72
C LYS A 158 3.62 -5.66 1.83
N LEU A 159 4.26 -4.50 2.04
CA LEU A 159 5.48 -4.12 1.31
C LEU A 159 6.66 -5.03 1.67
N ALA A 160 6.81 -5.39 2.94
CA ALA A 160 7.79 -6.40 3.36
C ALA A 160 7.61 -7.70 2.58
N ARG A 161 6.36 -8.18 2.43
CA ARG A 161 6.04 -9.38 1.64
C ARG A 161 6.37 -9.21 0.15
N VAL A 162 6.17 -8.02 -0.43
CA VAL A 162 6.59 -7.74 -1.82
C VAL A 162 8.09 -7.88 -1.96
N LEU A 163 8.85 -7.27 -1.05
CA LEU A 163 10.32 -7.27 -1.09
C LEU A 163 10.91 -8.66 -0.83
N VAL A 164 10.33 -9.43 0.10
CA VAL A 164 10.71 -10.84 0.33
C VAL A 164 10.43 -11.70 -0.90
N ALA A 165 9.34 -11.45 -1.63
CA ALA A 165 9.05 -12.14 -2.90
C ALA A 165 10.04 -11.77 -4.03
N GLU A 166 10.78 -10.67 -3.88
CA GLU A 166 11.87 -10.24 -4.75
C GLU A 166 13.25 -10.70 -4.24
N ASP A 167 13.28 -11.67 -3.31
CA ASP A 167 14.49 -12.21 -2.67
C ASP A 167 15.34 -11.16 -1.95
N LYS A 168 14.71 -10.12 -1.36
CA LYS A 168 15.40 -9.09 -0.58
C LYS A 168 15.35 -9.38 0.92
N ASP A 169 16.46 -9.11 1.57
CA ASP A 169 16.55 -9.10 3.03
C ASP A 169 15.98 -7.80 3.57
N VAL A 170 14.95 -7.91 4.44
CA VAL A 170 14.18 -6.78 4.96
C VAL A 170 14.25 -6.72 6.48
N LEU A 171 14.26 -5.49 7.03
CA LEU A 171 14.10 -5.24 8.45
C LEU A 171 13.01 -4.19 8.67
N LEU A 172 12.16 -4.41 9.69
CA LEU A 172 11.08 -3.49 10.05
C LEU A 172 11.45 -2.65 11.26
N GLY A 173 11.11 -1.35 11.22
CA GLY A 173 11.21 -0.43 12.35
C GLY A 173 9.83 0.06 12.78
N ALA A 174 9.39 -0.31 14.00
CA ALA A 174 8.10 0.08 14.57
C ALA A 174 8.21 1.45 15.27
N ALA A 175 8.26 2.54 14.48
CA ALA A 175 8.36 3.90 15.00
C ALA A 175 7.00 4.54 15.33
N ASP A 176 5.86 3.84 15.19
CA ASP A 176 4.58 4.24 15.82
C ASP A 176 4.56 3.77 17.28
N THR A 177 5.33 4.45 18.12
CA THR A 177 5.51 4.09 19.54
C THR A 177 4.34 4.47 20.44
N PHE A 178 3.37 5.23 19.92
CA PHE A 178 2.19 5.65 20.66
C PHE A 178 1.09 4.59 20.70
N ARG A 179 1.13 3.63 19.80
CA ARG A 179 0.14 2.55 19.70
C ARG A 179 0.83 1.20 19.84
N ALA A 180 0.83 0.65 21.05
CA ALA A 180 1.39 -0.67 21.32
C ALA A 180 0.85 -1.72 20.31
N ALA A 181 -0.47 -1.71 20.04
CA ALA A 181 -1.10 -2.60 19.06
C ALA A 181 -0.55 -2.46 17.63
N ALA A 182 -0.03 -1.27 17.24
CA ALA A 182 0.58 -1.11 15.92
C ALA A 182 1.93 -1.83 15.82
N ALA A 183 2.75 -1.74 16.87
CA ALA A 183 4.01 -2.46 16.93
C ALA A 183 3.79 -3.98 16.95
N ASP A 184 2.83 -4.48 17.74
CA ASP A 184 2.45 -5.91 17.77
C ASP A 184 1.92 -6.38 16.40
N GLN A 185 1.13 -5.55 15.73
CA GLN A 185 0.64 -5.83 14.38
C GLN A 185 1.80 -5.92 13.37
N LEU A 186 2.74 -4.97 13.43
CA LEU A 186 3.90 -4.96 12.53
C LEU A 186 4.79 -6.18 12.75
N GLU A 187 5.05 -6.55 14.00
CA GLU A 187 5.79 -7.76 14.38
C GLU A 187 5.09 -9.03 13.86
N THR A 188 3.76 -9.09 13.96
CA THR A 188 2.97 -10.20 13.39
C THR A 188 3.13 -10.26 11.86
N TRP A 189 3.14 -9.14 11.16
CA TRP A 189 3.40 -9.12 9.72
C TRP A 189 4.80 -9.64 9.38
N GLY A 190 5.81 -9.17 10.10
CA GLY A 190 7.21 -9.58 9.89
C GLY A 190 7.42 -11.07 10.16
N SER A 191 6.93 -11.58 11.29
CA SER A 191 7.12 -12.98 11.71
C SER A 191 6.57 -13.99 10.71
N ARG A 192 5.45 -13.67 10.03
CA ARG A 192 4.86 -14.56 9.01
C ARG A 192 5.79 -14.84 7.82
N VAL A 193 6.65 -13.90 7.50
CA VAL A 193 7.59 -14.00 6.35
C VAL A 193 9.06 -14.02 6.76
N GLY A 194 9.33 -14.20 8.06
CA GLY A 194 10.70 -14.28 8.59
C GLY A 194 11.45 -12.96 8.65
N VAL A 195 10.75 -11.82 8.63
CA VAL A 195 11.33 -10.48 8.66
C VAL A 195 11.43 -9.96 10.10
N PRO A 196 12.63 -9.63 10.61
CA PRO A 196 12.81 -9.11 11.96
C PRO A 196 12.23 -7.71 12.12
N THR A 197 11.73 -7.42 13.34
CA THR A 197 11.16 -6.11 13.69
C THR A 197 11.89 -5.51 14.88
N VAL A 198 12.44 -4.30 14.69
CA VAL A 198 12.96 -3.47 15.78
C VAL A 198 11.84 -2.63 16.35
N ARG A 199 11.63 -2.73 17.66
CA ARG A 199 10.59 -2.00 18.40
C ARG A 199 11.16 -1.35 19.65
N GLY A 200 10.56 -0.25 20.07
CA GLY A 200 10.83 0.39 21.37
C GLY A 200 9.79 0.05 22.41
N ALA A 201 10.03 0.45 23.66
CA ALA A 201 8.98 0.46 24.67
C ALA A 201 7.84 1.40 24.26
N GLU A 202 6.64 1.19 24.81
CA GLU A 202 5.51 2.10 24.60
C GLU A 202 5.86 3.52 25.06
N GLY A 203 5.62 4.51 24.20
CA GLY A 203 5.97 5.90 24.45
C GLY A 203 7.46 6.24 24.27
N ALA A 204 8.29 5.32 23.77
CA ALA A 204 9.67 5.62 23.41
C ALA A 204 9.72 6.71 22.33
N ASP A 205 10.86 7.40 22.21
CA ASP A 205 11.07 8.39 21.14
C ASP A 205 11.07 7.69 19.75
N PRO A 206 10.13 8.00 18.86
CA PRO A 206 10.06 7.42 17.52
C PRO A 206 11.37 7.52 16.73
N ALA A 207 12.07 8.65 16.87
CA ALA A 207 13.35 8.87 16.20
C ALA A 207 14.45 7.94 16.71
N SER A 208 14.43 7.58 18.01
CA SER A 208 15.35 6.60 18.58
C SER A 208 15.09 5.21 18.04
N VAL A 209 13.83 4.80 17.94
CA VAL A 209 13.46 3.48 17.38
C VAL A 209 13.86 3.38 15.91
N ALA A 210 13.59 4.42 15.11
CA ALA A 210 14.00 4.47 13.71
C ALA A 210 15.53 4.42 13.56
N PHE A 211 16.28 5.12 14.43
CA PHE A 211 17.73 5.08 14.44
C PHE A 211 18.27 3.68 14.72
N GLU A 212 17.74 2.98 15.74
CA GLU A 212 18.17 1.62 16.06
C GLU A 212 17.79 0.62 14.97
N ALA A 213 16.64 0.81 14.29
CA ALA A 213 16.24 -0.03 13.16
C ALA A 213 17.23 0.11 11.98
N VAL A 214 17.60 1.34 11.62
CA VAL A 214 18.58 1.58 10.53
C VAL A 214 19.95 1.05 10.92
N LYS A 215 20.40 1.26 12.16
CA LYS A 215 21.65 0.72 12.67
C LYS A 215 21.67 -0.81 12.62
N ALA A 216 20.60 -1.47 13.06
CA ALA A 216 20.48 -2.92 12.99
C ALA A 216 20.48 -3.42 11.54
N GLY A 217 19.83 -2.68 10.62
CA GLY A 217 19.83 -2.99 9.19
C GLY A 217 21.22 -2.92 8.56
N ILE A 218 22.03 -1.94 8.98
CA ILE A 218 23.44 -1.83 8.56
C ILE A 218 24.28 -3.01 9.10
N GLU A 219 24.14 -3.31 10.40
CA GLU A 219 24.88 -4.37 11.07
C GLU A 219 24.54 -5.78 10.54
N GLN A 220 23.28 -5.99 10.16
CA GLN A 220 22.78 -7.25 9.59
C GLN A 220 22.92 -7.33 8.07
N GLU A 221 23.41 -6.27 7.45
CA GLU A 221 23.61 -6.18 6.00
C GLU A 221 22.34 -6.41 5.17
N VAL A 222 21.15 -6.02 5.69
CA VAL A 222 19.89 -6.17 4.96
C VAL A 222 19.84 -5.27 3.71
N ASP A 223 18.97 -5.60 2.76
CA ASP A 223 18.75 -4.78 1.56
C ASP A 223 17.93 -3.54 1.86
N VAL A 224 16.88 -3.70 2.69
CA VAL A 224 15.87 -2.66 2.92
C VAL A 224 15.49 -2.57 4.39
N VAL A 225 15.39 -1.33 4.90
CA VAL A 225 14.78 -1.02 6.20
C VAL A 225 13.48 -0.27 5.96
N LEU A 226 12.35 -0.84 6.40
CA LEU A 226 11.03 -0.22 6.33
C LEU A 226 10.67 0.39 7.69
N ILE A 227 10.35 1.69 7.72
CA ILE A 227 9.99 2.42 8.95
C ILE A 227 8.50 2.75 8.95
N ASP A 228 7.73 2.12 9.85
CA ASP A 228 6.33 2.48 10.14
C ASP A 228 6.27 3.66 11.11
N THR A 229 5.55 4.71 10.77
CA THR A 229 5.47 5.94 11.56
C THR A 229 4.08 6.21 12.13
N ALA A 230 4.00 7.02 13.17
CA ALA A 230 2.73 7.53 13.71
C ALA A 230 1.96 8.38 12.68
N GLY A 231 0.64 8.50 12.86
CA GLY A 231 -0.22 9.24 11.93
C GLY A 231 -1.26 10.15 12.62
N ARG A 232 -0.95 10.73 13.77
CA ARG A 232 -1.89 11.53 14.60
C ARG A 232 -2.04 12.96 14.08
N LEU A 233 -2.98 13.21 13.17
CA LEU A 233 -3.18 14.54 12.57
C LEU A 233 -3.85 15.59 13.48
N HIS A 234 -4.48 15.20 14.60
CA HIS A 234 -5.15 16.16 15.49
C HIS A 234 -4.19 17.09 16.24
N THR A 235 -2.90 16.78 16.29
CA THR A 235 -1.82 17.66 16.71
C THR A 235 -0.87 17.90 15.54
N LYS A 236 -1.35 18.59 14.48
CA LYS A 236 -0.62 18.75 13.21
C LYS A 236 0.85 19.16 13.39
N VAL A 237 1.11 20.18 14.20
CA VAL A 237 2.47 20.69 14.44
C VAL A 237 3.36 19.60 15.07
N GLY A 238 2.88 18.94 16.13
CA GLY A 238 3.66 17.92 16.83
C GLY A 238 4.01 16.70 15.96
N LEU A 239 3.05 16.21 15.12
CA LEU A 239 3.31 15.11 14.21
C LEU A 239 4.33 15.49 13.14
N MET A 240 4.21 16.67 12.54
CA MET A 240 5.12 17.12 11.47
C MET A 240 6.53 17.32 12.00
N ASP A 241 6.67 17.92 13.18
CA ASP A 241 7.97 18.07 13.88
C ASP A 241 8.60 16.70 14.18
N GLU A 242 7.77 15.72 14.62
CA GLU A 242 8.20 14.37 14.92
C GLU A 242 8.68 13.64 13.65
N LEU A 243 7.91 13.66 12.57
CA LEU A 243 8.30 13.04 11.31
C LEU A 243 9.57 13.66 10.73
N GLY A 244 9.67 15.00 10.75
CA GLY A 244 10.90 15.69 10.36
C GLY A 244 12.09 15.35 11.25
N LYS A 245 11.88 15.10 12.55
CA LYS A 245 12.92 14.63 13.48
C LYS A 245 13.34 13.20 13.13
N VAL A 246 12.39 12.28 12.91
CA VAL A 246 12.64 10.89 12.51
C VAL A 246 13.51 10.86 11.25
N LYS A 247 13.10 11.57 10.19
CA LYS A 247 13.85 11.65 8.93
C LYS A 247 15.28 12.15 9.16
N ARG A 248 15.45 13.30 9.84
CA ARG A 248 16.78 13.86 10.12
C ARG A 248 17.68 12.94 10.94
N VAL A 249 17.12 12.15 11.84
CA VAL A 249 17.89 11.21 12.67
C VAL A 249 18.34 10.01 11.86
N ILE A 250 17.49 9.48 10.98
CA ILE A 250 17.84 8.43 10.03
C ILE A 250 18.97 8.90 9.09
N GLU A 251 18.82 10.10 8.53
CA GLU A 251 19.77 10.69 7.56
C GLU A 251 21.17 10.99 8.13
N ARG A 252 21.36 10.89 9.43
CA ARG A 252 22.70 10.88 10.04
C ARG A 252 23.47 9.60 9.81
N GLN A 253 22.80 8.52 9.45
CA GLN A 253 23.39 7.21 9.17
C GLN A 253 23.37 6.90 7.67
N VAL A 254 22.18 6.95 7.07
CA VAL A 254 21.91 6.60 5.66
C VAL A 254 20.85 7.56 5.12
N PRO A 255 20.96 8.05 3.89
CA PRO A 255 19.90 8.83 3.26
C PRO A 255 18.57 8.06 3.23
N VAL A 256 17.46 8.75 3.48
CA VAL A 256 16.12 8.19 3.24
C VAL A 256 15.87 8.20 1.74
N GLY A 257 15.96 7.03 1.11
CA GLY A 257 15.81 6.89 -0.35
C GLY A 257 14.38 6.99 -0.83
N GLU A 258 13.40 6.65 0.05
CA GLU A 258 11.99 6.63 -0.30
C GLU A 258 11.13 7.10 0.88
N VAL A 259 10.20 8.03 0.61
CA VAL A 259 9.16 8.44 1.55
C VAL A 259 7.81 8.17 0.91
N LEU A 260 7.12 7.13 1.37
CA LEU A 260 5.83 6.71 0.85
C LEU A 260 4.68 7.31 1.67
N LEU A 261 3.87 8.15 1.04
CA LEU A 261 2.65 8.68 1.63
C LEU A 261 1.48 7.74 1.39
N VAL A 262 0.93 7.19 2.46
CA VAL A 262 -0.24 6.29 2.41
C VAL A 262 -1.52 7.09 2.52
N LEU A 263 -2.35 7.01 1.48
CA LEU A 263 -3.65 7.65 1.38
C LEU A 263 -4.76 6.61 1.19
N ASP A 264 -5.90 6.84 1.81
CA ASP A 264 -7.10 6.04 1.61
C ASP A 264 -7.89 6.61 0.42
N ALA A 265 -8.02 5.85 -0.67
CA ALA A 265 -8.71 6.26 -1.88
C ALA A 265 -10.18 6.63 -1.65
N THR A 266 -10.80 6.16 -0.57
CA THR A 266 -12.21 6.47 -0.25
C THR A 266 -12.41 7.87 0.33
N THR A 267 -11.33 8.53 0.77
CA THR A 267 -11.40 9.85 1.45
C THR A 267 -11.51 11.04 0.48
N GLY A 268 -11.23 10.84 -0.81
CA GLY A 268 -11.35 11.87 -1.84
C GLY A 268 -10.58 13.16 -1.49
N GLN A 269 -11.23 14.33 -1.65
CA GLN A 269 -10.65 15.65 -1.41
C GLN A 269 -10.04 15.86 -0.01
N ASN A 270 -10.58 15.20 1.00
CA ASN A 270 -10.03 15.27 2.36
C ASN A 270 -8.63 14.64 2.42
N GLY A 271 -8.40 13.56 1.68
CA GLY A 271 -7.10 12.92 1.56
C GLY A 271 -6.06 13.85 0.92
N LEU A 272 -6.43 14.61 -0.11
CA LEU A 272 -5.54 15.57 -0.78
C LEU A 272 -5.09 16.69 0.14
N THR A 273 -6.01 17.27 0.92
CA THR A 273 -5.67 18.31 1.89
C THR A 273 -4.66 17.82 2.92
N GLN A 274 -4.77 16.56 3.33
CA GLN A 274 -3.81 15.93 4.23
C GLN A 274 -2.47 15.70 3.53
N ALA A 275 -2.50 15.20 2.31
CA ALA A 275 -1.33 14.89 1.51
C ALA A 275 -0.38 16.09 1.33
N ARG A 276 -0.91 17.28 1.06
CA ARG A 276 -0.14 18.54 0.96
C ARG A 276 0.69 18.80 2.22
N ILE A 277 0.09 18.61 3.40
CA ILE A 277 0.76 18.88 4.68
C ILE A 277 1.97 17.95 4.88
N PHE A 278 1.85 16.67 4.48
CA PHE A 278 2.99 15.74 4.56
C PHE A 278 4.08 16.08 3.54
N ALA A 279 3.69 16.45 2.31
CA ALA A 279 4.64 16.80 1.24
C ALA A 279 5.52 18.01 1.61
N GLU A 280 4.99 18.97 2.38
CA GLU A 280 5.74 20.14 2.84
C GLU A 280 6.85 19.82 3.86
N VAL A 281 6.79 18.65 4.54
CA VAL A 281 7.66 18.37 5.70
C VAL A 281 8.67 17.26 5.44
N VAL A 282 8.30 16.23 4.67
CA VAL A 282 9.12 15.00 4.59
C VAL A 282 9.59 14.63 3.18
N ASP A 283 9.46 15.50 2.20
CA ASP A 283 9.86 15.26 0.81
C ASP A 283 9.30 13.92 0.29
N VAL A 284 7.98 13.83 0.17
CA VAL A 284 7.30 12.62 -0.33
C VAL A 284 7.80 12.28 -1.73
N THR A 285 8.21 11.02 -1.95
CA THR A 285 8.75 10.53 -3.22
C THR A 285 7.78 9.65 -3.98
N GLY A 286 6.77 9.14 -3.30
CA GLY A 286 5.76 8.27 -3.89
C GLY A 286 4.52 8.15 -3.02
N ILE A 287 3.43 7.75 -3.66
CA ILE A 287 2.12 7.60 -3.04
C ILE A 287 1.72 6.12 -3.05
N VAL A 288 1.14 5.67 -1.93
CA VAL A 288 0.44 4.39 -1.83
C VAL A 288 -1.04 4.68 -1.66
N LEU A 289 -1.86 4.28 -2.63
CA LEU A 289 -3.32 4.38 -2.52
C LEU A 289 -3.89 3.07 -2.01
N THR A 290 -4.45 3.09 -0.81
CA THR A 290 -5.14 1.93 -0.21
C THR A 290 -6.63 1.94 -0.55
N LYS A 291 -7.28 0.78 -0.44
CA LYS A 291 -8.73 0.58 -0.63
C LYS A 291 -9.24 1.01 -2.01
N LEU A 292 -8.40 0.90 -3.04
CA LEU A 292 -8.76 1.28 -4.40
C LEU A 292 -9.87 0.37 -4.97
N ASP A 293 -9.93 -0.88 -4.53
CA ASP A 293 -10.95 -1.87 -4.88
C ASP A 293 -12.36 -1.54 -4.36
N GLY A 294 -12.44 -0.83 -3.24
CA GLY A 294 -13.71 -0.34 -2.64
C GLY A 294 -14.08 1.07 -3.08
N SER A 295 -13.24 1.73 -3.87
CA SER A 295 -13.43 3.11 -4.26
C SER A 295 -14.15 3.23 -5.59
N ALA A 296 -15.34 3.84 -5.58
CA ALA A 296 -15.99 4.34 -6.79
C ALA A 296 -15.20 5.48 -7.49
N LYS A 297 -14.04 5.86 -6.96
CA LYS A 297 -13.35 7.13 -7.20
C LYS A 297 -11.95 6.95 -7.77
N GLY A 298 -11.81 6.16 -8.83
CA GLY A 298 -10.52 5.91 -9.51
C GLY A 298 -9.81 7.19 -10.00
N GLY A 299 -10.55 8.28 -10.21
CA GLY A 299 -9.99 9.59 -10.61
C GLY A 299 -9.02 10.20 -9.59
N ILE A 300 -9.08 9.78 -8.33
CA ILE A 300 -8.16 10.25 -7.27
C ILE A 300 -6.68 9.99 -7.61
N VAL A 301 -6.37 8.96 -8.39
CA VAL A 301 -5.01 8.66 -8.87
C VAL A 301 -4.42 9.86 -9.61
N VAL A 302 -5.18 10.40 -10.58
CA VAL A 302 -4.74 11.56 -11.37
C VAL A 302 -4.61 12.79 -10.51
N GLN A 303 -5.63 13.03 -9.68
CA GLN A 303 -5.72 14.24 -8.89
C GLN A 303 -4.58 14.35 -7.86
N VAL A 304 -4.27 13.25 -7.14
CA VAL A 304 -3.22 13.26 -6.13
C VAL A 304 -1.83 13.41 -6.75
N GLN A 305 -1.58 12.80 -7.91
CA GLN A 305 -0.30 12.96 -8.63
C GLN A 305 -0.09 14.40 -9.10
N ARG A 306 -1.11 15.03 -9.69
CA ARG A 306 -1.03 16.42 -10.14
C ARG A 306 -0.87 17.41 -8.99
N GLU A 307 -1.55 17.16 -7.89
CA GLU A 307 -1.52 18.04 -6.73
C GLU A 307 -0.16 18.04 -6.02
N LEU A 308 0.45 16.87 -5.90
CA LEU A 308 1.71 16.70 -5.17
C LEU A 308 2.95 16.69 -6.07
N GLY A 309 2.78 16.49 -7.37
CA GLY A 309 3.89 16.33 -8.31
C GLY A 309 4.67 15.03 -8.12
N VAL A 310 4.08 14.01 -7.44
CA VAL A 310 4.72 12.72 -7.19
C VAL A 310 3.86 11.56 -7.68
N PRO A 311 4.47 10.44 -8.12
CA PRO A 311 3.74 9.31 -8.68
C PRO A 311 3.01 8.48 -7.63
N VAL A 312 1.87 7.90 -8.00
CA VAL A 312 1.35 6.71 -7.33
C VAL A 312 2.25 5.54 -7.72
N LYS A 313 2.90 4.92 -6.73
CA LYS A 313 3.83 3.80 -6.92
C LYS A 313 3.19 2.46 -6.60
N LEU A 314 2.33 2.42 -5.57
CA LEU A 314 1.70 1.20 -5.08
C LEU A 314 0.20 1.41 -4.84
N VAL A 315 -0.57 0.34 -4.99
CA VAL A 315 -2.01 0.33 -4.73
C VAL A 315 -2.42 -0.88 -3.90
N GLY A 316 -3.25 -0.61 -2.88
CA GLY A 316 -3.90 -1.64 -2.07
C GLY A 316 -5.24 -2.03 -2.71
N LEU A 317 -5.42 -3.34 -2.90
CA LEU A 317 -6.50 -3.94 -3.67
C LEU A 317 -7.42 -4.83 -2.83
N GLY A 318 -7.36 -4.72 -1.52
CA GLY A 318 -8.16 -5.52 -0.59
C GLY A 318 -7.42 -5.83 0.72
N GLU A 319 -8.05 -6.72 1.52
CA GLU A 319 -7.57 -7.06 2.86
C GLU A 319 -6.58 -8.25 2.89
N GLY A 320 -6.41 -8.97 1.78
CA GLY A 320 -5.49 -10.11 1.69
C GLY A 320 -4.02 -9.69 1.88
N ALA A 321 -3.21 -10.60 2.39
CA ALA A 321 -1.80 -10.35 2.70
C ALA A 321 -1.00 -9.92 1.46
N ASP A 322 -1.35 -10.40 0.28
CA ASP A 322 -0.69 -10.08 -0.99
C ASP A 322 -1.48 -9.05 -1.85
N ASP A 323 -2.52 -8.39 -1.27
CA ASP A 323 -3.31 -7.36 -1.94
C ASP A 323 -2.63 -5.98 -1.92
N LEU A 324 -1.35 -5.92 -2.27
CA LEU A 324 -0.58 -4.73 -2.59
C LEU A 324 0.15 -4.97 -3.91
N ALA A 325 -0.06 -4.09 -4.89
CA ALA A 325 0.53 -4.22 -6.21
C ALA A 325 1.26 -2.94 -6.62
N PRO A 326 2.32 -3.03 -7.45
CA PRO A 326 2.86 -1.87 -8.13
C PRO A 326 1.78 -1.25 -9.02
N PHE A 327 1.80 0.08 -9.11
CA PHE A 327 0.88 0.81 -9.98
C PHE A 327 1.47 0.92 -11.38
N ASP A 328 0.68 0.52 -12.38
CA ASP A 328 0.98 0.69 -13.80
C ASP A 328 -0.14 1.50 -14.47
N ALA A 329 0.23 2.56 -15.18
CA ALA A 329 -0.72 3.50 -15.77
C ALA A 329 -1.57 2.87 -16.88
N GLU A 330 -0.97 2.03 -17.72
CA GLU A 330 -1.68 1.38 -18.82
C GLU A 330 -2.61 0.27 -18.30
N VAL A 331 -2.10 -0.57 -17.40
CA VAL A 331 -2.91 -1.63 -16.75
C VAL A 331 -4.10 -1.02 -16.00
N PHE A 332 -3.89 0.11 -15.33
CA PHE A 332 -4.96 0.82 -14.63
C PHE A 332 -6.04 1.33 -15.59
N VAL A 333 -5.65 2.01 -16.67
CA VAL A 333 -6.59 2.54 -17.67
C VAL A 333 -7.31 1.40 -18.40
N ASP A 334 -6.60 0.34 -18.76
CA ASP A 334 -7.20 -0.83 -19.40
C ASP A 334 -8.27 -1.47 -18.51
N ALA A 335 -7.97 -1.62 -17.22
CA ALA A 335 -8.93 -2.16 -16.25
C ALA A 335 -10.17 -1.27 -16.06
N LEU A 336 -10.01 0.06 -16.11
CA LEU A 336 -11.14 1.00 -16.10
C LEU A 336 -12.02 0.87 -17.35
N LEU A 337 -11.41 0.67 -18.52
CA LEU A 337 -12.12 0.54 -19.78
C LEU A 337 -12.73 -0.86 -20.00
N GLU A 338 -12.16 -1.92 -19.43
CA GLU A 338 -12.73 -3.29 -19.50
C GLU A 338 -14.09 -3.39 -18.82
N GLN A 339 -14.36 -2.58 -17.79
CA GLN A 339 -15.67 -2.49 -17.15
C GLN A 339 -16.73 -1.84 -18.05
N ALA A 340 -16.28 -1.06 -19.02
CA ALA A 340 -17.11 -0.36 -19.97
C ALA A 340 -17.48 -1.22 -21.20
N ALA A 341 -17.11 -2.48 -21.25
CA ALA A 341 -17.42 -3.46 -22.30
C ALA A 341 -18.38 -4.53 -21.79
#